data_618f09a1b9623ed96ecc56c216af3934
#
_entry.id   618f09a1b9623ed96ecc56c216af3934
#
_cell.length_a   1.000
_cell.length_b   1.000
_cell.length_c   1.000
_cell.angle_alpha   90.00
_cell.angle_beta   90.00
_cell.angle_gamma   90.00
#
_symmetry.space_group_name_H-M   'P 1'
#
loop_
_entity.id
_entity.type
_entity.pdbx_description
1 polymer ?
#
loop_
_entity_poly.entity_id
_entity_poly.type
_entity_poly.pdbx_seq_one_letter_code
_entity_poly.pdbx_strand_id
1 'polypeptide(L)'
;MRVLAFFATSLCVGVTHAADIRPLLKAGFDLGGDTLVTAVFTNGETETVKANEGFYIGGGAAIIDAARNMEYHLSLAYKIAAVEATNGDIEWTRFPLEALAFYRFPRVRVGGGLAYHMSPRLEGSGVVGGLDVKFKNALGAVLQADWRITERIAAGARYTILEYDAKGAFAGSAKSNGFGLTFSMSF
;
A
#
# COMPACT_ATOMS: atom_id res chain seq x y z
N MET A 1 -17.24 -18.02 26.68
CA MET A 1 -16.06 -17.59 27.44
C MET A 1 -14.96 -18.63 27.31
N ARG A 2 -13.72 -18.25 27.00
CA ARG A 2 -12.52 -19.08 26.70
C ARG A 2 -12.48 -19.72 25.32
N VAL A 3 -11.93 -19.02 24.33
CA VAL A 3 -10.93 -19.52 23.36
C VAL A 3 -10.26 -18.29 22.75
N LEU A 4 -9.21 -17.79 23.35
CA LEU A 4 -8.31 -16.80 22.74
C LEU A 4 -6.95 -16.88 23.44
N ALA A 5 -6.23 -17.96 23.21
CA ALA A 5 -4.84 -18.06 23.60
C ALA A 5 -4.20 -19.28 22.96
N PHE A 6 -3.83 -19.20 21.67
CA PHE A 6 -2.91 -20.19 21.05
C PHE A 6 -2.48 -19.74 19.65
N PHE A 7 -1.76 -18.62 19.53
CA PHE A 7 -1.02 -18.34 18.27
C PHE A 7 0.18 -17.38 18.48
N ALA A 8 0.89 -17.52 19.55
CA ALA A 8 2.05 -16.66 19.81
C ALA A 8 3.37 -17.40 20.12
N THR A 9 3.49 -18.68 19.77
CA THR A 9 4.67 -19.46 20.18
C THR A 9 5.22 -20.38 19.11
N SER A 10 5.51 -19.88 17.90
CA SER A 10 6.27 -20.70 16.95
C SER A 10 7.03 -19.92 15.87
N LEU A 11 7.58 -18.76 16.18
CA LEU A 11 8.45 -18.02 15.27
C LEU A 11 9.86 -17.77 15.80
N CYS A 12 10.33 -18.58 16.76
CA CYS A 12 11.72 -18.60 17.18
C CYS A 12 12.38 -19.89 16.71
N VAL A 13 12.52 -20.09 15.39
CA VAL A 13 13.41 -21.09 14.83
C VAL A 13 14.67 -20.41 14.37
N GLY A 14 15.74 -20.68 15.10
CA GLY A 14 17.14 -20.43 14.92
C GLY A 14 17.62 -19.75 13.62
N VAL A 15 17.71 -18.43 13.62
CA VAL A 15 18.51 -17.69 12.64
C VAL A 15 19.89 -17.53 13.22
N THR A 16 20.77 -18.50 13.04
CA THR A 16 22.21 -18.43 13.38
C THR A 16 23.05 -17.77 12.27
N HIS A 17 22.43 -17.15 11.28
CA HIS A 17 23.10 -16.28 10.31
C HIS A 17 22.74 -14.84 10.65
N ALA A 18 23.73 -13.96 10.76
CA ALA A 18 23.50 -12.54 11.01
C ALA A 18 22.66 -11.95 9.87
N ALA A 19 21.38 -11.76 10.11
CA ALA A 19 20.51 -11.04 9.20
C ALA A 19 20.94 -9.56 9.21
N ASP A 20 21.18 -9.00 8.03
CA ASP A 20 21.49 -7.59 7.87
C ASP A 20 20.19 -6.78 7.89
N ILE A 21 19.99 -5.98 8.93
CA ILE A 21 18.79 -5.14 9.10
C ILE A 21 19.14 -3.72 8.72
N ARG A 22 18.43 -3.18 7.75
CA ARG A 22 18.63 -1.83 7.21
C ARG A 22 17.37 -0.99 7.31
N PRO A 23 17.47 0.31 7.64
CA PRO A 23 16.35 1.23 7.45
C PRO A 23 15.91 1.21 5.97
N LEU A 24 14.61 1.30 5.76
CA LEU A 24 13.99 1.24 4.44
C LEU A 24 13.16 2.51 4.20
N LEU A 25 13.38 3.16 3.05
CA LEU A 25 12.51 4.19 2.49
C LEU A 25 11.80 3.62 1.26
N LYS A 26 10.50 3.89 1.13
CA LYS A 26 9.69 3.49 -0.02
C LYS A 26 8.88 4.67 -0.54
N ALA A 27 8.73 4.73 -1.85
CA ALA A 27 7.79 5.62 -2.52
C ALA A 27 7.23 4.92 -3.76
N GLY A 28 6.09 5.39 -4.25
CA GLY A 28 5.52 4.85 -5.48
C GLY A 28 4.19 5.47 -5.82
N PHE A 29 3.64 5.01 -6.92
CA PHE A 29 2.34 5.43 -7.42
C PHE A 29 1.58 4.21 -7.93
N ASP A 30 0.35 4.06 -7.46
CA ASP A 30 -0.54 2.96 -7.85
C ASP A 30 -1.72 3.49 -8.68
N LEU A 31 -2.21 2.65 -9.59
CA LEU A 31 -3.33 2.90 -10.48
C LEU A 31 -4.34 1.76 -10.42
N GLY A 32 -5.60 2.05 -10.74
CA GLY A 32 -6.67 1.05 -10.88
C GLY A 32 -7.58 0.97 -9.66
N GLY A 33 -8.34 -0.12 -9.58
CA GLY A 33 -9.43 -0.29 -8.63
C GLY A 33 -10.74 0.26 -9.15
N ASP A 34 -11.81 0.03 -8.38
CA ASP A 34 -13.14 0.56 -8.66
C ASP A 34 -13.16 2.09 -8.50
N THR A 35 -14.02 2.75 -9.25
CA THR A 35 -14.26 4.19 -9.12
C THR A 35 -14.97 4.46 -7.79
N LEU A 36 -14.36 5.28 -6.95
CA LEU A 36 -14.92 5.74 -5.67
C LEU A 36 -15.80 6.95 -5.88
N VAL A 37 -15.33 7.90 -6.69
CA VAL A 37 -16.04 9.15 -6.99
C VAL A 37 -15.66 9.65 -8.37
N THR A 38 -16.58 10.29 -9.02
CA THR A 38 -16.39 11.01 -10.28
C THR A 38 -16.72 12.48 -10.05
N ALA A 39 -15.73 13.34 -10.26
CA ALA A 39 -15.90 14.79 -10.24
C ALA A 39 -16.18 15.29 -11.66
N VAL A 40 -17.26 16.08 -11.82
CA VAL A 40 -17.59 16.76 -13.07
C VAL A 40 -17.33 18.24 -12.86
N PHE A 41 -16.40 18.80 -13.62
CA PHE A 41 -16.04 20.21 -13.55
C PHE A 41 -16.97 21.10 -14.37
N THR A 42 -17.00 22.38 -14.05
CA THR A 42 -17.83 23.37 -14.76
C THR A 42 -17.43 23.57 -16.23
N ASN A 43 -16.21 23.21 -16.60
CA ASN A 43 -15.72 23.22 -17.99
C ASN A 43 -16.13 21.96 -18.78
N GLY A 44 -16.85 21.01 -18.15
CA GLY A 44 -17.28 19.74 -18.74
C GLY A 44 -16.24 18.62 -18.66
N GLU A 45 -15.05 18.86 -18.10
CA GLU A 45 -14.09 17.80 -17.81
C GLU A 45 -14.54 16.91 -16.67
N THR A 46 -14.08 15.66 -16.69
CA THR A 46 -14.44 14.67 -15.68
C THR A 46 -13.17 13.99 -15.17
N GLU A 47 -12.98 14.01 -13.86
CA GLU A 47 -11.93 13.26 -13.20
C GLU A 47 -12.50 12.23 -12.23
N THR A 48 -11.79 11.13 -12.07
CA THR A 48 -12.20 10.01 -11.21
C THR A 48 -11.12 9.66 -10.22
N VAL A 49 -11.52 9.45 -8.96
CA VAL A 49 -10.66 8.85 -7.94
C VAL A 49 -10.98 7.36 -7.85
N LYS A 50 -9.96 6.52 -8.05
CA LYS A 50 -10.08 5.05 -7.99
C LYS A 50 -9.52 4.50 -6.68
N ALA A 51 -10.04 3.37 -6.26
CA ALA A 51 -9.75 2.77 -4.96
C ALA A 51 -8.26 2.42 -4.74
N ASN A 52 -7.53 1.97 -5.78
CA ASN A 52 -6.10 1.70 -5.67
C ASN A 52 -5.22 2.92 -5.97
N GLU A 53 -5.77 3.94 -6.61
CA GLU A 53 -5.00 5.08 -7.10
C GLU A 53 -4.33 5.86 -5.96
N GLY A 54 -3.15 6.40 -6.25
CA GLY A 54 -2.47 7.38 -5.41
C GLY A 54 -0.97 7.19 -5.30
N PHE A 55 -0.34 8.30 -4.93
CA PHE A 55 1.06 8.35 -4.54
C PHE A 55 1.22 7.89 -3.10
N TYR A 56 2.30 7.18 -2.80
CA TYR A 56 2.64 6.81 -1.44
C TYR A 56 4.12 7.07 -1.13
N ILE A 57 4.39 7.41 0.12
CA ILE A 57 5.72 7.49 0.69
C ILE A 57 5.69 6.87 2.08
N GLY A 58 6.75 6.16 2.44
CA GLY A 58 6.81 5.48 3.73
C GLY A 58 8.19 4.98 4.07
N GLY A 59 8.30 4.41 5.26
CA GLY A 59 9.55 3.88 5.78
C GLY A 59 9.34 2.61 6.60
N GLY A 60 10.46 1.97 6.93
CA GLY A 60 10.44 0.73 7.68
C GLY A 60 11.80 0.07 7.81
N ALA A 61 11.83 -1.25 7.74
CA ALA A 61 13.04 -2.05 7.81
C ALA A 61 13.09 -3.07 6.66
N ALA A 62 14.27 -3.23 6.08
CA ALA A 62 14.64 -4.33 5.20
C ALA A 62 15.53 -5.30 5.99
N ILE A 63 15.18 -6.58 5.99
CA ILE A 63 15.92 -7.66 6.64
C ILE A 63 16.45 -8.56 5.54
N ILE A 64 17.77 -8.65 5.40
CA ILE A 64 18.44 -9.36 4.32
C ILE A 64 19.06 -10.64 4.87
N ASP A 65 18.58 -11.79 4.41
CA ASP A 65 19.19 -13.11 4.63
C ASP A 65 19.95 -13.51 3.36
N ALA A 66 21.22 -13.15 3.32
CA ALA A 66 22.09 -13.43 2.18
C ALA A 66 22.31 -14.93 1.94
N ALA A 67 22.30 -15.75 2.99
CA ALA A 67 22.51 -17.19 2.89
C ALA A 67 21.36 -17.89 2.16
N ARG A 68 20.15 -17.36 2.26
CA ARG A 68 18.95 -17.89 1.60
C ARG A 68 18.52 -17.12 0.37
N ASN A 69 19.23 -16.05 0.00
CA ASN A 69 18.83 -15.10 -1.03
C ASN A 69 17.42 -14.49 -0.77
N MET A 70 17.08 -14.28 0.49
CA MET A 70 15.80 -13.73 0.91
C MET A 70 15.96 -12.30 1.42
N GLU A 71 14.94 -11.50 1.18
CA GLU A 71 14.83 -10.14 1.69
C GLU A 71 13.40 -9.91 2.16
N TYR A 72 13.23 -9.40 3.38
CA TYR A 72 11.92 -9.12 3.98
C TYR A 72 11.79 -7.63 4.23
N HIS A 73 10.64 -7.06 3.88
CA HIS A 73 10.31 -5.66 4.15
C HIS A 73 9.15 -5.60 5.12
N LEU A 74 9.30 -4.79 6.17
CA LEU A 74 8.20 -4.34 7.02
C LEU A 74 8.17 -2.82 6.93
N SER A 75 7.08 -2.25 6.44
CA SER A 75 6.98 -0.81 6.18
C SER A 75 5.59 -0.25 6.45
N LEU A 76 5.56 1.01 6.89
CA LEU A 76 4.35 1.83 7.01
C LEU A 76 4.48 3.00 6.04
N ALA A 77 3.43 3.29 5.29
CA ALA A 77 3.38 4.40 4.35
C ALA A 77 2.14 5.28 4.58
N TYR A 78 2.20 6.50 4.07
CA TYR A 78 1.05 7.36 3.81
C TYR A 78 0.75 7.32 2.32
N LYS A 79 -0.50 7.10 1.96
CA LYS A 79 -0.93 7.02 0.56
C LYS A 79 -2.09 7.97 0.33
N ILE A 80 -1.98 8.82 -0.71
CA ILE A 80 -2.94 9.85 -1.07
C ILE A 80 -3.22 9.85 -2.57
N ALA A 81 -4.48 10.03 -2.94
CA ALA A 81 -4.90 10.50 -4.25
C ALA A 81 -5.79 11.73 -4.06
N ALA A 82 -5.53 12.77 -4.81
CA ALA A 82 -6.28 14.01 -4.73
C ALA A 82 -6.70 14.48 -6.12
N VAL A 83 -7.90 15.05 -6.19
CA VAL A 83 -8.42 15.78 -7.35
C VAL A 83 -8.72 17.18 -6.85
N GLU A 84 -8.03 18.17 -7.43
CA GLU A 84 -8.15 19.57 -7.07
C GLU A 84 -8.95 20.33 -8.13
N ALA A 85 -9.93 21.11 -7.70
CA ALA A 85 -10.72 21.99 -8.55
C ALA A 85 -10.86 23.38 -7.93
N THR A 86 -11.16 24.40 -8.75
CA THR A 86 -11.28 25.80 -8.31
C THR A 86 -12.32 25.98 -7.19
N ASN A 87 -13.29 25.10 -7.08
CA ASN A 87 -14.45 25.20 -6.18
C ASN A 87 -14.54 24.07 -5.13
N GLY A 88 -13.56 23.15 -5.10
CA GLY A 88 -13.51 22.09 -4.09
C GLY A 88 -12.57 20.97 -4.47
N ASP A 89 -12.08 20.25 -3.46
CA ASP A 89 -11.09 19.18 -3.60
C ASP A 89 -11.67 17.87 -3.09
N ILE A 90 -11.17 16.77 -3.63
CA ILE A 90 -11.49 15.41 -3.16
C ILE A 90 -10.17 14.73 -2.82
N GLU A 91 -10.05 14.21 -1.60
CA GLU A 91 -8.88 13.48 -1.11
C GLU A 91 -9.24 12.05 -0.73
N TRP A 92 -8.44 11.09 -1.18
CA TRP A 92 -8.50 9.69 -0.80
C TRP A 92 -7.22 9.31 -0.06
N THR A 93 -7.31 9.14 1.26
CA THR A 93 -6.15 8.90 2.15
C THR A 93 -6.21 7.55 2.84
N ARG A 94 -5.06 6.92 3.08
CA ARG A 94 -4.91 5.66 3.81
C ARG A 94 -3.47 5.44 4.26
N PHE A 95 -3.28 4.55 5.25
CA PHE A 95 -1.99 4.18 5.81
C PHE A 95 -1.73 2.68 5.59
N PRO A 96 -1.04 2.29 4.51
CA PRO A 96 -0.63 0.91 4.27
C PRO A 96 0.48 0.47 5.22
N LEU A 97 0.23 -0.57 6.02
CA LEU A 97 1.24 -1.36 6.71
C LEU A 97 1.51 -2.61 5.88
N GLU A 98 2.74 -2.81 5.43
CA GLU A 98 3.10 -3.90 4.53
C GLU A 98 4.16 -4.82 5.11
N ALA A 99 3.97 -6.13 4.92
CA ALA A 99 4.95 -7.16 5.20
C ALA A 99 5.17 -7.98 3.92
N LEU A 100 6.32 -7.80 3.27
CA LEU A 100 6.65 -8.41 1.99
C LEU A 100 7.89 -9.31 2.13
N ALA A 101 7.91 -10.42 1.41
CA ALA A 101 9.07 -11.32 1.28
C ALA A 101 9.48 -11.42 -0.18
N PHE A 102 10.77 -11.30 -0.45
CA PHE A 102 11.36 -11.34 -1.78
C PHE A 102 12.41 -12.43 -1.89
N TYR A 103 12.43 -13.12 -3.01
CA TYR A 103 13.59 -13.90 -3.45
C TYR A 103 14.48 -13.00 -4.31
N ARG A 104 15.78 -12.97 -3.99
CA ARG A 104 16.79 -12.11 -4.63
C ARG A 104 17.56 -12.87 -5.69
N PHE A 105 17.44 -12.40 -6.93
CA PHE A 105 18.34 -12.74 -8.03
C PHE A 105 19.46 -11.69 -8.14
N PRO A 106 20.48 -11.87 -8.98
CA PRO A 106 21.59 -10.91 -9.07
C PRO A 106 21.16 -9.46 -9.34
N ARG A 107 20.16 -9.24 -10.19
CA ARG A 107 19.69 -7.90 -10.57
C ARG A 107 18.20 -7.66 -10.33
N VAL A 108 17.46 -8.70 -9.96
CA VAL A 108 16.02 -8.64 -9.79
C VAL A 108 15.68 -9.22 -8.41
N ARG A 109 14.64 -8.71 -7.78
CA ARG A 109 13.97 -9.42 -6.69
C ARG A 109 12.49 -9.53 -7.02
N VAL A 110 11.91 -10.68 -6.74
CA VAL A 110 10.49 -10.98 -6.97
C VAL A 110 9.90 -11.51 -5.68
N GLY A 111 8.74 -11.04 -5.33
CA GLY A 111 8.12 -11.46 -4.09
C GLY A 111 6.70 -10.94 -3.94
N GLY A 112 6.21 -11.05 -2.72
CA GLY A 112 4.89 -10.58 -2.36
C GLY A 112 4.66 -10.72 -0.87
N GLY A 113 3.45 -10.41 -0.45
CA GLY A 113 3.07 -10.48 0.95
C GLY A 113 1.75 -9.81 1.22
N LEU A 114 1.60 -9.32 2.44
CA LEU A 114 0.37 -8.75 2.94
C LEU A 114 0.47 -7.23 3.05
N ALA A 115 -0.63 -6.55 2.74
CA ALA A 115 -0.83 -5.12 2.98
C ALA A 115 -2.08 -4.92 3.82
N TYR A 116 -1.94 -4.22 4.94
CA TYR A 116 -3.05 -3.84 5.81
C TYR A 116 -3.24 -2.33 5.76
N HIS A 117 -4.31 -1.90 5.08
CA HIS A 117 -4.64 -0.50 4.92
C HIS A 117 -5.45 -0.01 6.11
N MET A 118 -4.89 0.94 6.86
CA MET A 118 -5.51 1.53 8.03
C MET A 118 -6.15 2.86 7.68
N SER A 119 -7.29 3.14 8.35
CA SER A 119 -8.03 4.41 8.28
C SER A 119 -8.29 4.93 6.85
N PRO A 120 -8.78 4.09 5.91
CA PRO A 120 -9.10 4.58 4.58
C PRO A 120 -10.26 5.58 4.66
N ARG A 121 -10.08 6.77 4.05
CA ARG A 121 -11.04 7.87 4.12
C ARG A 121 -11.06 8.66 2.84
N LEU A 122 -12.26 8.93 2.34
CA LEU A 122 -12.56 9.79 1.20
C LEU A 122 -13.23 11.06 1.73
N GLU A 123 -12.58 12.19 1.54
CA GLU A 123 -13.05 13.50 2.01
C GLU A 123 -13.20 14.46 0.85
N GLY A 124 -14.22 15.32 0.93
CA GLY A 124 -14.42 16.43 0.01
C GLY A 124 -14.36 17.77 0.72
N SER A 125 -13.94 18.80 0.01
CA SER A 125 -13.94 20.19 0.46
C SER A 125 -14.71 21.10 -0.50
N GLY A 126 -14.94 22.36 -0.12
CA GLY A 126 -15.63 23.32 -0.96
C GLY A 126 -17.07 22.89 -1.27
N VAL A 127 -17.45 22.87 -2.55
CA VAL A 127 -18.83 22.49 -2.99
C VAL A 127 -19.16 21.03 -2.75
N VAL A 128 -18.13 20.17 -2.57
CA VAL A 128 -18.28 18.76 -2.22
C VAL A 128 -17.97 18.50 -0.73
N GLY A 129 -17.94 19.53 0.10
CA GLY A 129 -17.60 19.46 1.54
C GLY A 129 -18.53 18.59 2.40
N GLY A 130 -19.62 18.08 1.84
CA GLY A 130 -20.48 17.06 2.49
C GLY A 130 -20.00 15.62 2.28
N LEU A 131 -18.96 15.39 1.47
CA LEU A 131 -18.40 14.06 1.24
C LEU A 131 -17.42 13.71 2.36
N ASP A 132 -17.79 12.79 3.24
CA ASP A 132 -16.92 12.18 4.26
C ASP A 132 -17.29 10.70 4.37
N VAL A 133 -16.61 9.86 3.60
CA VAL A 133 -16.83 8.42 3.60
C VAL A 133 -15.63 7.72 4.24
N LYS A 134 -15.88 7.03 5.35
CA LYS A 134 -14.91 6.20 6.04
C LYS A 134 -15.09 4.74 5.66
N PHE A 135 -13.98 4.06 5.46
CA PHE A 135 -13.97 2.64 5.18
C PHE A 135 -13.43 1.86 6.37
N LYS A 136 -13.73 0.56 6.42
CA LYS A 136 -13.07 -0.35 7.37
C LYS A 136 -11.62 -0.53 6.97
N ASN A 137 -10.78 -0.84 7.95
CA ASN A 137 -9.43 -1.29 7.65
C ASN A 137 -9.50 -2.56 6.81
N ALA A 138 -8.63 -2.67 5.82
CA ALA A 138 -8.68 -3.72 4.83
C ALA A 138 -7.36 -4.47 4.74
N LEU A 139 -7.43 -5.80 4.70
CA LEU A 139 -6.29 -6.68 4.49
C LEU A 139 -6.30 -7.16 3.04
N GLY A 140 -5.15 -7.11 2.41
CA GLY A 140 -4.95 -7.56 1.04
C GLY A 140 -3.60 -8.18 0.80
N ALA A 141 -3.34 -8.51 -0.46
CA ALA A 141 -2.08 -9.07 -0.93
C ALA A 141 -1.38 -8.14 -1.91
N VAL A 142 -0.06 -8.19 -1.92
CA VAL A 142 0.80 -7.50 -2.88
C VAL A 142 1.72 -8.51 -3.54
N LEU A 143 1.82 -8.44 -4.87
CA LEU A 143 2.87 -9.06 -5.67
C LEU A 143 3.78 -7.95 -6.19
N GLN A 144 5.10 -8.14 -6.16
CA GLN A 144 6.05 -7.10 -6.54
C GLN A 144 7.28 -7.71 -7.19
N ALA A 145 7.76 -7.05 -8.25
CA ALA A 145 9.02 -7.38 -8.92
C ALA A 145 9.83 -6.10 -9.11
N ASP A 146 11.06 -6.09 -8.61
CA ASP A 146 11.93 -4.93 -8.63
C ASP A 146 13.24 -5.23 -9.35
N TRP A 147 13.72 -4.26 -10.12
CA TRP A 147 15.07 -4.20 -10.64
C TRP A 147 15.97 -3.51 -9.62
N ARG A 148 17.05 -4.17 -9.22
CA ARG A 148 18.05 -3.63 -8.31
C ARG A 148 19.05 -2.78 -9.09
N ILE A 149 18.91 -1.46 -8.97
CA ILE A 149 19.79 -0.47 -9.61
C ILE A 149 21.16 -0.51 -8.93
N THR A 150 21.14 -0.61 -7.60
CA THR A 150 22.33 -0.82 -6.75
C THR A 150 22.00 -1.86 -5.67
N GLU A 151 22.95 -2.17 -4.78
CA GLU A 151 22.70 -3.01 -3.59
C GLU A 151 21.67 -2.39 -2.61
N ARG A 152 21.42 -1.10 -2.72
CA ARG A 152 20.57 -0.33 -1.81
C ARG A 152 19.33 0.27 -2.47
N ILE A 153 19.33 0.40 -3.79
CA ILE A 153 18.28 1.09 -4.55
C ILE A 153 17.64 0.11 -5.51
N ALA A 154 16.33 0.05 -5.49
CA ALA A 154 15.55 -0.75 -6.42
C ALA A 154 14.30 0.03 -6.89
N ALA A 155 13.91 -0.21 -8.14
CA ALA A 155 12.66 0.28 -8.72
C ALA A 155 11.95 -0.88 -9.43
N GLY A 156 10.62 -0.87 -9.43
CA GLY A 156 9.88 -1.98 -9.99
C GLY A 156 8.39 -1.73 -10.17
N ALA A 157 7.69 -2.82 -10.39
CA ALA A 157 6.23 -2.85 -10.55
C ALA A 157 5.61 -3.72 -9.45
N ARG A 158 4.39 -3.35 -9.07
CA ARG A 158 3.59 -4.09 -8.09
C ARG A 158 2.16 -4.29 -8.58
N TYR A 159 1.52 -5.32 -8.08
CA TYR A 159 0.08 -5.55 -8.22
C TYR A 159 -0.52 -5.74 -6.84
N THR A 160 -1.54 -4.95 -6.52
CA THR A 160 -2.26 -4.99 -5.25
C THR A 160 -3.62 -5.65 -5.45
N ILE A 161 -4.01 -6.51 -4.52
CA ILE A 161 -5.32 -7.18 -4.47
C ILE A 161 -5.91 -6.88 -3.09
N LEU A 162 -6.96 -6.06 -3.03
CA LEU A 162 -7.56 -5.63 -1.79
C LEU A 162 -8.99 -5.14 -2.03
N GLU A 163 -9.85 -5.23 -1.02
CA GLU A 163 -11.23 -4.73 -1.07
C GLU A 163 -11.53 -3.91 0.19
N TYR A 164 -12.15 -2.75 0.01
CA TYR A 164 -12.60 -1.88 1.09
C TYR A 164 -14.11 -2.00 1.28
N ASP A 165 -14.55 -2.10 2.52
CA ASP A 165 -15.95 -1.98 2.91
C ASP A 165 -16.22 -0.58 3.48
N ALA A 166 -17.22 0.12 2.96
CA ALA A 166 -17.66 1.40 3.51
C ALA A 166 -18.29 1.23 4.89
N LYS A 167 -18.11 2.24 5.75
CA LYS A 167 -18.76 2.31 7.07
C LYS A 167 -20.01 3.17 7.00
N GLY A 168 -21.03 2.83 7.85
CA GLY A 168 -22.23 3.65 8.01
C GLY A 168 -23.31 3.40 6.96
N ALA A 169 -24.04 4.45 6.60
CA ALA A 169 -25.20 4.38 5.69
C ALA A 169 -24.82 4.12 4.21
N PHE A 170 -23.56 4.32 3.85
CA PHE A 170 -23.01 3.97 2.53
C PHE A 170 -22.60 2.50 2.53
N ALA A 171 -23.58 1.61 2.46
CA ALA A 171 -23.29 0.18 2.32
C ALA A 171 -22.76 -0.12 0.92
N GLY A 172 -21.49 -0.52 0.83
CA GLY A 172 -20.86 -0.91 -0.43
C GLY A 172 -19.42 -1.35 -0.21
N SER A 173 -18.90 -2.14 -1.14
CA SER A 173 -17.49 -2.47 -1.20
C SER A 173 -16.86 -1.90 -2.47
N ALA A 174 -15.55 -1.65 -2.42
CA ALA A 174 -14.77 -1.18 -3.56
C ALA A 174 -13.49 -2.02 -3.67
N LYS A 175 -13.31 -2.67 -4.80
CA LYS A 175 -12.10 -3.43 -5.11
C LYS A 175 -10.97 -2.47 -5.43
N SER A 176 -9.86 -2.65 -4.75
CA SER A 176 -8.62 -1.86 -4.92
C SER A 176 -7.56 -2.68 -5.67
N ASN A 177 -7.98 -3.44 -6.68
CA ASN A 177 -7.05 -4.22 -7.49
C ASN A 177 -6.39 -3.33 -8.53
N GLY A 178 -5.06 -3.35 -8.61
CA GLY A 178 -4.40 -2.48 -9.57
C GLY A 178 -2.89 -2.63 -9.61
N PHE A 179 -2.30 -1.99 -10.60
CA PHE A 179 -0.86 -1.95 -10.80
C PHE A 179 -0.26 -0.68 -10.21
N GLY A 180 1.03 -0.73 -9.91
CA GLY A 180 1.79 0.43 -9.47
C GLY A 180 3.25 0.34 -9.81
N LEU A 181 3.92 1.48 -9.72
CA LEU A 181 5.36 1.60 -9.76
C LEU A 181 5.87 1.85 -8.35
N THR A 182 7.00 1.25 -8.03
CA THR A 182 7.59 1.34 -6.70
C THR A 182 9.07 1.69 -6.80
N PHE A 183 9.53 2.46 -5.84
CA PHE A 183 10.93 2.77 -5.59
C PHE A 183 11.25 2.47 -4.13
N SER A 184 12.43 1.92 -3.88
CA SER A 184 12.87 1.65 -2.52
C SER A 184 14.37 1.87 -2.36
N MET A 185 14.75 2.34 -1.18
CA MET A 185 16.15 2.55 -0.79
C MET A 185 16.37 2.02 0.62
N SER A 186 17.42 1.21 0.82
CA SER A 186 17.87 0.73 2.13
C SER A 186 19.24 1.28 2.48
N PHE A 187 19.48 1.57 3.78
CA PHE A 187 20.70 2.23 4.24
C PHE A 187 21.58 1.30 5.07
#